data_71468bc999bca3ed813b0d5304b99bbf
#
_entry.id   71468bc999bca3ed813b0d5304b99bbf
#
_cell.length_a   1.000
_cell.length_b   1.000
_cell.length_c   1.000
_cell.angle_alpha   90.00
_cell.angle_beta   90.00
_cell.angle_gamma   90.00
#
_symmetry.space_group_name_H-M   'P 1'
#
loop_
_entity.id
_entity.type
_entity.pdbx_description
1 polymer ?
#
loop_
_entity_poly.entity_id
_entity_poly.type
_entity_poly.pdbx_seq_one_letter_code
_entity_poly.pdbx_strand_id
1 'polypeptide(L)'
;MKRLFRIVCAVFAAAALSMGITAAAVNDVVDMSNSTHGYVTVNYSSSARLKVGIQYNGGKTVFYDCPSGKDASFSLDKGNGKYTVTLYRNVSGTSYQQVESKSMNVTVKDSYAPYLVFTSEVQFSKGDTVSAKAAELCKNAKTDEAKVIAIYNYMASRYTYDNKLANEITSGKITKYIPDTAATLKGTTGICYDFPRCLQQCATARASRVH
;
A
#
# COMPACT_ATOMS: atom_id res chain seq x y z
N MET A 1 80.69 8.14 2.16
CA MET A 1 80.07 8.60 0.90
C MET A 1 78.59 8.41 1.06
N LYS A 2 77.90 9.45 1.45
CA LYS A 2 76.43 9.47 1.71
C LYS A 2 75.72 10.17 0.57
N ARG A 3 74.95 9.44 -0.24
CA ARG A 3 74.11 10.01 -1.30
C ARG A 3 72.78 10.47 -0.70
N LEU A 4 72.56 11.77 -0.72
CA LEU A 4 71.28 12.43 -0.38
C LEU A 4 70.28 12.18 -1.53
N PHE A 5 69.18 11.54 -1.18
CA PHE A 5 68.02 11.40 -2.05
C PHE A 5 67.09 12.63 -1.81
N ARG A 6 67.02 13.50 -2.82
CA ARG A 6 66.07 14.64 -2.80
C ARG A 6 64.74 14.12 -3.33
N ILE A 7 63.72 14.07 -2.46
CA ILE A 7 62.35 13.84 -2.85
C ILE A 7 61.77 15.20 -3.26
N VAL A 8 61.42 15.31 -4.54
CA VAL A 8 60.65 16.44 -5.07
C VAL A 8 59.18 16.15 -4.84
N CYS A 9 58.54 16.82 -3.89
CA CYS A 9 57.10 16.80 -3.75
C CYS A 9 56.48 17.68 -4.81
N ALA A 10 55.91 17.11 -5.86
CA ALA A 10 55.03 17.83 -6.77
C ALA A 10 53.65 18.01 -6.13
N VAL A 11 53.32 19.26 -5.76
CA VAL A 11 51.99 19.64 -5.29
C VAL A 11 51.09 19.77 -6.53
N PHE A 12 50.24 18.78 -6.76
CA PHE A 12 49.14 18.92 -7.72
C PHE A 12 48.00 19.71 -7.04
N ALA A 13 47.84 20.95 -7.39
CA ALA A 13 46.64 21.73 -7.07
C ALA A 13 45.53 21.25 -7.99
N ALA A 14 44.66 20.34 -7.48
CA ALA A 14 43.42 19.98 -8.14
C ALA A 14 42.43 21.13 -7.96
N ALA A 15 42.25 21.92 -9.00
CA ALA A 15 41.12 22.85 -9.09
C ALA A 15 39.83 22.02 -9.15
N ALA A 16 39.11 21.93 -8.06
CA ALA A 16 37.76 21.37 -8.00
C ALA A 16 36.84 22.36 -8.75
N LEU A 17 36.55 22.08 -10.02
CA LEU A 17 35.36 22.64 -10.66
C LEU A 17 34.14 22.06 -9.86
N SER A 18 33.55 22.89 -9.02
CA SER A 18 32.22 22.65 -8.50
C SER A 18 31.22 22.83 -9.63
N MET A 19 31.04 21.82 -10.47
CA MET A 19 29.81 21.72 -11.23
C MET A 19 28.68 21.58 -10.21
N GLY A 20 27.90 22.64 -10.06
CA GLY A 20 26.64 22.60 -9.35
C GLY A 20 25.74 21.58 -10.03
N ILE A 21 25.80 20.33 -9.58
CA ILE A 21 24.76 19.35 -9.87
C ILE A 21 23.58 19.88 -9.06
N THR A 22 22.68 20.62 -9.73
CA THR A 22 21.32 20.79 -9.23
C THR A 22 20.79 19.36 -9.09
N ALA A 23 20.74 18.86 -7.86
CA ALA A 23 20.06 17.62 -7.55
C ALA A 23 18.61 17.87 -8.01
N ALA A 24 18.26 17.34 -9.19
CA ALA A 24 16.86 17.13 -9.52
C ALA A 24 16.29 16.40 -8.31
N ALA A 25 15.20 16.91 -7.75
CA ALA A 25 14.52 16.25 -6.64
C ALA A 25 14.26 14.83 -7.10
N VAL A 26 15.02 13.87 -6.55
CA VAL A 26 14.75 12.45 -6.74
C VAL A 26 13.46 12.27 -6.00
N ASN A 27 12.34 12.18 -6.74
CA ASN A 27 11.08 11.84 -6.13
C ASN A 27 11.29 10.49 -5.42
N ASP A 28 11.22 10.53 -4.11
CA ASP A 28 11.35 9.34 -3.27
C ASP A 28 10.36 8.28 -3.78
N VAL A 29 10.87 7.13 -4.19
CA VAL A 29 10.04 6.02 -4.66
C VAL A 29 9.13 5.52 -3.54
N VAL A 30 9.68 5.47 -2.31
CA VAL A 30 8.95 5.19 -1.08
C VAL A 30 8.81 6.49 -0.29
N ASP A 31 7.64 7.11 -0.36
CA ASP A 31 7.32 8.34 0.38
C ASP A 31 6.69 8.00 1.73
N MET A 32 7.38 8.37 2.82
CA MET A 32 6.93 8.18 4.20
C MET A 32 6.37 9.45 4.85
N SER A 33 6.17 10.53 4.11
CA SER A 33 5.70 11.82 4.63
C SER A 33 4.34 11.72 5.33
N ASN A 34 3.50 10.79 4.91
CA ASN A 34 2.17 10.52 5.47
C ASN A 34 2.16 9.46 6.59
N SER A 35 3.32 9.05 7.10
CA SER A 35 3.41 8.01 8.13
C SER A 35 2.67 8.36 9.43
N THR A 36 2.63 9.65 9.82
CA THR A 36 1.85 10.12 10.98
C THR A 36 0.33 10.04 10.77
N HIS A 37 -0.12 9.92 9.52
CA HIS A 37 -1.51 9.65 9.14
C HIS A 37 -1.77 8.15 8.94
N GLY A 38 -0.78 7.31 9.22
CA GLY A 38 -0.93 5.87 9.21
C GLY A 38 -0.75 5.20 7.86
N TYR A 39 -0.12 5.85 6.88
CA TYR A 39 0.17 5.24 5.58
C TYR A 39 1.47 5.76 4.95
N VAL A 40 1.92 5.03 3.95
CA VAL A 40 3.04 5.39 3.06
C VAL A 40 2.57 5.31 1.62
N THR A 41 3.21 6.08 0.74
CA THR A 41 2.93 6.05 -0.69
C THR A 41 4.15 5.53 -1.45
N VAL A 42 3.92 4.68 -2.44
CA VAL A 42 4.96 4.16 -3.33
C VAL A 42 4.57 4.46 -4.76
N ASN A 43 5.49 5.07 -5.53
CA ASN A 43 5.32 5.33 -6.96
C ASN A 43 6.58 4.89 -7.71
N TYR A 44 6.44 3.91 -8.56
CA TYR A 44 7.53 3.41 -9.38
C TYR A 44 7.02 2.77 -10.67
N SER A 45 7.63 3.12 -11.79
CA SER A 45 7.28 2.56 -13.10
C SER A 45 8.18 1.39 -13.46
N SER A 46 7.58 0.27 -13.80
CA SER A 46 8.29 -0.95 -14.23
C SER A 46 7.39 -1.82 -15.10
N SER A 47 7.97 -2.47 -16.10
CA SER A 47 7.28 -3.54 -16.84
C SER A 47 7.23 -4.87 -16.06
N ALA A 48 8.09 -5.03 -15.05
CA ALA A 48 8.12 -6.19 -14.18
C ALA A 48 7.13 -6.03 -13.02
N ARG A 49 6.69 -7.15 -12.43
CA ARG A 49 5.85 -7.13 -11.22
C ARG A 49 6.58 -6.44 -10.07
N LEU A 50 5.81 -5.68 -9.31
CA LEU A 50 6.28 -4.97 -8.13
C LEU A 50 5.61 -5.52 -6.88
N LYS A 51 6.37 -5.53 -5.77
CA LYS A 51 5.85 -5.82 -4.43
C LYS A 51 6.37 -4.80 -3.43
N VAL A 52 5.53 -4.44 -2.47
CA VAL A 52 5.95 -3.68 -1.29
C VAL A 52 5.98 -4.63 -0.10
N GLY A 53 7.11 -4.70 0.58
CA GLY A 53 7.27 -5.40 1.85
C GLY A 53 7.21 -4.40 2.99
N ILE A 54 6.34 -4.65 3.98
CA ILE A 54 6.24 -3.85 5.20
C ILE A 54 6.63 -4.72 6.39
N GLN A 55 7.65 -4.29 7.12
CA GLN A 55 8.12 -4.90 8.34
C GLN A 55 7.89 -3.97 9.52
N TYR A 56 7.36 -4.51 10.61
CA TYR A 56 7.11 -3.79 11.86
C TYR A 56 8.01 -4.33 12.97
N ASN A 57 8.75 -3.43 13.64
CA ASN A 57 9.66 -3.71 14.77
C ASN A 57 10.63 -4.90 14.54
N GLY A 58 11.13 -5.05 13.30
CA GLY A 58 12.03 -6.15 12.94
C GLY A 58 11.38 -7.53 12.85
N GLY A 59 10.06 -7.61 12.96
CA GLY A 59 9.30 -8.84 12.84
C GLY A 59 9.17 -9.35 11.39
N LYS A 60 8.17 -10.19 11.14
CA LYS A 60 7.91 -10.76 9.81
C LYS A 60 7.50 -9.66 8.81
N THR A 61 8.08 -9.70 7.62
CA THR A 61 7.67 -8.83 6.51
C THR A 61 6.38 -9.33 5.87
N VAL A 62 5.41 -8.46 5.70
CA VAL A 62 4.18 -8.70 4.94
C VAL A 62 4.35 -8.10 3.56
N PHE A 63 3.98 -8.84 2.52
CA PHE A 63 4.13 -8.42 1.13
C PHE A 63 2.80 -8.11 0.48
N TYR A 64 2.75 -7.00 -0.24
CA TYR A 64 1.60 -6.52 -1.01
C TYR A 64 1.98 -6.40 -2.49
N ASP A 65 1.06 -6.68 -3.40
CA ASP A 65 1.26 -6.34 -4.81
C ASP A 65 1.21 -4.82 -4.97
N CYS A 66 2.13 -4.27 -5.77
CA CYS A 66 2.21 -2.83 -6.03
C CYS A 66 1.91 -2.55 -7.50
N PRO A 67 0.97 -1.65 -7.82
CA PRO A 67 0.73 -1.23 -9.19
C PRO A 67 1.92 -0.43 -9.72
N SER A 68 2.15 -0.50 -11.03
CA SER A 68 3.22 0.24 -11.72
C SER A 68 2.72 1.59 -12.22
N GLY A 69 3.54 2.62 -12.13
CA GLY A 69 3.35 3.91 -12.80
C GLY A 69 2.25 4.80 -12.19
N LYS A 70 1.81 4.52 -10.97
CA LYS A 70 0.86 5.35 -10.23
C LYS A 70 1.10 5.26 -8.74
N ASP A 71 0.63 6.24 -8.00
CA ASP A 71 0.69 6.24 -6.55
C ASP A 71 -0.10 5.05 -5.98
N ALA A 72 0.54 4.33 -5.08
CA ALA A 72 -0.06 3.23 -4.33
C ALA A 72 0.18 3.45 -2.84
N SER A 73 -0.87 3.57 -2.07
CA SER A 73 -0.78 3.74 -0.63
C SER A 73 -0.89 2.41 0.09
N PHE A 74 -0.14 2.29 1.20
CA PHE A 74 -0.09 1.10 2.05
C PHE A 74 -0.25 1.50 3.50
N SER A 75 -1.15 0.84 4.21
CA SER A 75 -1.47 1.13 5.61
C SER A 75 -0.35 0.69 6.55
N LEU A 76 -0.13 1.48 7.62
CA LEU A 76 0.76 1.18 8.74
C LEU A 76 -0.07 0.77 9.97
N ASP A 77 -0.74 -0.34 9.91
CA ASP A 77 -1.83 -0.80 10.80
C ASP A 77 -1.38 -1.52 12.07
N LYS A 78 -0.06 -1.63 12.33
CA LYS A 78 0.48 -2.31 13.53
C LYS A 78 0.68 -1.39 14.74
N GLY A 79 0.25 -0.11 14.63
CA GLY A 79 0.40 0.88 15.68
C GLY A 79 1.75 1.60 15.65
N ASN A 80 2.07 2.28 16.77
CA ASN A 80 3.31 3.06 16.87
C ASN A 80 4.52 2.15 16.98
N GLY A 81 5.58 2.47 16.23
CA GLY A 81 6.81 1.68 16.23
C GLY A 81 7.69 1.90 15.01
N LYS A 82 8.72 1.08 14.87
CA LYS A 82 9.64 1.15 13.73
C LYS A 82 9.07 0.36 12.55
N TYR A 83 8.83 1.05 11.45
CA TYR A 83 8.47 0.43 10.17
C TYR A 83 9.65 0.47 9.22
N THR A 84 9.82 -0.62 8.48
CA THR A 84 10.69 -0.68 7.29
C THR A 84 9.82 -1.01 6.10
N VAL A 85 9.81 -0.13 5.10
CA VAL A 85 9.05 -0.27 3.86
C VAL A 85 10.04 -0.44 2.72
N THR A 86 9.88 -1.52 1.96
CA THR A 86 10.80 -1.87 0.88
C THR A 86 10.03 -2.16 -0.39
N LEU A 87 10.41 -1.48 -1.48
CA LEU A 87 9.92 -1.79 -2.82
C LEU A 87 10.82 -2.85 -3.45
N TYR A 88 10.21 -3.85 -4.04
CA TYR A 88 10.83 -4.94 -4.77
C TYR A 88 10.33 -5.02 -6.20
N ARG A 89 11.24 -5.30 -7.13
CA ARG A 89 10.95 -5.57 -8.53
C ARG A 89 11.24 -7.04 -8.85
N ASN A 90 10.33 -7.71 -9.53
CA ASN A 90 10.54 -9.07 -9.99
C ASN A 90 11.67 -9.12 -11.03
N VAL A 91 12.56 -10.07 -10.90
CA VAL A 91 13.68 -10.28 -11.84
C VAL A 91 13.54 -11.59 -12.61
N SER A 92 12.99 -12.66 -11.98
CA SER A 92 12.74 -13.95 -12.65
C SER A 92 11.85 -14.82 -11.74
N GLY A 93 10.82 -15.44 -12.30
CA GLY A 93 9.95 -16.36 -11.54
C GLY A 93 9.43 -15.75 -10.23
N THR A 94 9.84 -16.32 -9.11
CA THR A 94 9.51 -15.82 -7.75
C THR A 94 10.61 -14.96 -7.13
N SER A 95 11.70 -14.68 -7.86
CA SER A 95 12.83 -13.89 -7.36
C SER A 95 12.58 -12.40 -7.54
N TYR A 96 12.90 -11.64 -6.50
CA TYR A 96 12.72 -10.19 -6.47
C TYR A 96 14.02 -9.51 -6.04
N GLN A 97 14.29 -8.36 -6.64
CA GLN A 97 15.38 -7.46 -6.27
C GLN A 97 14.82 -6.24 -5.54
N GLN A 98 15.48 -5.82 -4.49
CA GLN A 98 15.18 -4.57 -3.80
C GLN A 98 15.47 -3.37 -4.72
N VAL A 99 14.52 -2.44 -4.79
CA VAL A 99 14.65 -1.15 -5.49
C VAL A 99 15.02 -0.08 -4.49
N GLU A 100 14.20 0.11 -3.46
CA GLU A 100 14.41 1.07 -2.38
C GLU A 100 13.89 0.52 -1.07
N SER A 101 14.51 0.91 0.03
CA SER A 101 14.06 0.58 1.39
C SER A 101 14.22 1.79 2.30
N LYS A 102 13.16 2.12 3.03
CA LYS A 102 13.16 3.17 4.06
C LYS A 102 12.69 2.64 5.40
N SER A 103 13.30 3.15 6.46
CA SER A 103 12.90 2.85 7.84
C SER A 103 12.60 4.14 8.58
N MET A 104 11.53 4.13 9.37
CA MET A 104 11.12 5.26 10.19
C MET A 104 10.45 4.78 11.49
N ASN A 105 10.67 5.51 12.58
CA ASN A 105 9.82 5.38 13.77
C ASN A 105 8.54 6.18 13.52
N VAL A 106 7.42 5.48 13.53
CA VAL A 106 6.09 6.04 13.24
C VAL A 106 5.34 6.25 14.54
N THR A 107 4.76 7.43 14.69
CA THR A 107 3.77 7.73 15.71
C THR A 107 2.52 8.27 15.01
N VAL A 108 1.48 7.44 14.98
CA VAL A 108 0.22 7.77 14.32
C VAL A 108 -0.59 8.72 15.21
N LYS A 109 -1.04 9.84 14.66
CA LYS A 109 -1.82 10.86 15.39
C LYS A 109 -3.20 10.36 15.82
N ASP A 110 -3.83 9.53 15.00
CA ASP A 110 -5.13 8.91 15.26
C ASP A 110 -4.99 7.40 15.02
N SER A 111 -5.19 6.59 16.05
CA SER A 111 -5.07 5.13 16.00
C SER A 111 -5.97 4.47 14.97
N TYR A 112 -7.05 5.11 14.55
CA TYR A 112 -7.98 4.62 13.52
C TYR A 112 -7.59 5.05 12.10
N ALA A 113 -6.76 6.09 11.95
CA ALA A 113 -6.37 6.61 10.64
C ALA A 113 -5.81 5.54 9.69
N PRO A 114 -4.94 4.59 10.11
CA PRO A 114 -4.41 3.56 9.23
C PRO A 114 -5.47 2.67 8.57
N TYR A 115 -6.63 2.54 9.19
CA TYR A 115 -7.74 1.70 8.69
C TYR A 115 -8.68 2.46 7.75
N LEU A 116 -8.53 3.78 7.65
CA LEU A 116 -9.41 4.66 6.87
C LEU A 116 -8.74 5.20 5.59
N VAL A 117 -7.51 4.79 5.31
CA VAL A 117 -6.78 5.24 4.12
C VAL A 117 -7.16 4.43 2.88
N PHE A 118 -7.11 5.09 1.73
CA PHE A 118 -7.15 4.40 0.44
C PHE A 118 -5.84 3.66 0.24
N THR A 119 -5.90 2.35 0.12
CA THR A 119 -4.73 1.52 -0.15
C THR A 119 -4.80 0.96 -1.56
N SER A 120 -3.69 0.36 -2.03
CA SER A 120 -3.70 -0.37 -3.30
C SER A 120 -4.77 -1.47 -3.36
N GLU A 121 -5.26 -1.89 -2.20
CA GLU A 121 -6.27 -2.92 -2.04
C GLU A 121 -7.68 -2.37 -1.78
N VAL A 122 -7.80 -1.17 -1.21
CA VAL A 122 -9.07 -0.50 -0.90
C VAL A 122 -9.14 0.78 -1.71
N GLN A 123 -9.63 0.69 -2.95
CA GLN A 123 -9.75 1.83 -3.86
C GLN A 123 -11.20 2.04 -4.26
N PHE A 124 -11.67 3.27 -4.13
CA PHE A 124 -12.94 3.72 -4.69
C PHE A 124 -12.82 5.21 -5.01
N SER A 125 -13.70 5.71 -5.87
CA SER A 125 -13.78 7.12 -6.22
C SER A 125 -15.13 7.69 -5.78
N LYS A 126 -15.17 8.99 -5.47
CA LYS A 126 -16.45 9.66 -5.17
C LYS A 126 -17.41 9.47 -6.34
N GLY A 127 -18.61 8.93 -6.04
CA GLY A 127 -19.65 8.69 -7.04
C GLY A 127 -19.52 7.37 -7.81
N ASP A 128 -18.49 6.54 -7.58
CA ASP A 128 -18.44 5.20 -8.14
C ASP A 128 -19.48 4.26 -7.50
N THR A 129 -19.59 3.05 -8.04
CA THR A 129 -20.58 2.05 -7.58
C THR A 129 -20.46 1.76 -6.08
N VAL A 130 -19.23 1.73 -5.53
CA VAL A 130 -18.99 1.41 -4.12
C VAL A 130 -19.44 2.56 -3.24
N SER A 131 -18.99 3.78 -3.53
CA SER A 131 -19.33 4.97 -2.73
C SER A 131 -20.80 5.32 -2.82
N ALA A 132 -21.42 5.17 -4.00
CA ALA A 132 -22.85 5.40 -4.20
C ALA A 132 -23.71 4.40 -3.41
N LYS A 133 -23.36 3.09 -3.48
CA LYS A 133 -24.06 2.05 -2.72
C LYS A 133 -23.88 2.21 -1.22
N ALA A 134 -22.68 2.51 -0.78
CA ALA A 134 -22.41 2.79 0.64
C ALA A 134 -23.22 4.00 1.14
N ALA A 135 -23.36 5.05 0.33
CA ALA A 135 -24.19 6.22 0.66
C ALA A 135 -25.68 5.85 0.78
N GLU A 136 -26.19 5.03 -0.16
CA GLU A 136 -27.57 4.54 -0.13
C GLU A 136 -27.84 3.73 1.16
N LEU A 137 -26.98 2.77 1.49
CA LEU A 137 -27.13 1.90 2.65
C LEU A 137 -27.08 2.69 3.96
N CYS A 138 -26.25 3.71 4.03
CA CYS A 138 -26.02 4.48 5.24
C CYS A 138 -26.90 5.74 5.36
N LYS A 139 -27.83 5.98 4.44
CA LYS A 139 -28.61 7.24 4.39
C LYS A 139 -29.33 7.60 5.70
N ASN A 140 -29.78 6.60 6.47
CA ASN A 140 -30.49 6.77 7.73
C ASN A 140 -29.59 6.53 8.97
N ALA A 141 -28.34 6.15 8.78
CA ALA A 141 -27.41 5.85 9.87
C ALA A 141 -26.73 7.14 10.36
N LYS A 142 -26.94 7.50 11.63
CA LYS A 142 -26.40 8.74 12.22
C LYS A 142 -25.01 8.55 12.86
N THR A 143 -24.63 7.33 13.22
CA THR A 143 -23.34 7.00 13.84
C THR A 143 -22.53 6.08 12.94
N ASP A 144 -21.21 6.07 13.12
CA ASP A 144 -20.33 5.19 12.33
C ASP A 144 -20.64 3.70 12.59
N GLU A 145 -20.98 3.34 13.83
CA GLU A 145 -21.46 2.00 14.16
C GLU A 145 -22.73 1.63 13.38
N ALA A 146 -23.73 2.52 13.37
CA ALA A 146 -24.96 2.29 12.62
C ALA A 146 -24.71 2.15 11.11
N LYS A 147 -23.73 2.87 10.54
CA LYS A 147 -23.32 2.72 9.15
C LYS A 147 -22.74 1.33 8.88
N VAL A 148 -21.80 0.86 9.74
CA VAL A 148 -21.21 -0.48 9.61
C VAL A 148 -22.28 -1.55 9.72
N ILE A 149 -23.20 -1.45 10.69
CA ILE A 149 -24.32 -2.39 10.86
C ILE A 149 -25.22 -2.42 9.61
N ALA A 150 -25.53 -1.26 9.03
CA ALA A 150 -26.35 -1.19 7.82
C ALA A 150 -25.70 -1.90 6.63
N ILE A 151 -24.40 -1.70 6.42
CA ILE A 151 -23.62 -2.36 5.37
C ILE A 151 -23.55 -3.88 5.63
N TYR A 152 -23.25 -4.28 6.87
CA TYR A 152 -23.18 -5.69 7.27
C TYR A 152 -24.51 -6.41 7.02
N ASN A 153 -25.62 -5.83 7.49
CA ASN A 153 -26.96 -6.43 7.33
C ASN A 153 -27.35 -6.58 5.86
N TYR A 154 -27.02 -5.60 5.02
CA TYR A 154 -27.23 -5.70 3.58
C TYR A 154 -26.48 -6.90 3.00
N MET A 155 -25.22 -7.09 3.39
CA MET A 155 -24.43 -8.22 2.92
C MET A 155 -24.92 -9.55 3.48
N ALA A 156 -25.14 -9.63 4.78
CA ALA A 156 -25.57 -10.87 5.45
C ALA A 156 -26.93 -11.40 4.96
N SER A 157 -27.85 -10.50 4.56
CA SER A 157 -29.17 -10.89 4.07
C SER A 157 -29.19 -11.25 2.57
N ARG A 158 -28.13 -10.94 1.83
CA ARG A 158 -28.14 -11.01 0.35
C ARG A 158 -27.20 -12.05 -0.21
N TYR A 159 -26.04 -12.28 0.43
CA TYR A 159 -24.98 -13.08 -0.15
C TYR A 159 -25.02 -14.53 0.28
N THR A 160 -24.72 -15.41 -0.69
CA THR A 160 -24.45 -16.83 -0.49
C THR A 160 -22.99 -17.14 -0.86
N TYR A 161 -22.46 -18.19 -0.25
CA TYR A 161 -21.06 -18.58 -0.47
C TYR A 161 -20.89 -19.22 -1.85
N ASP A 162 -19.93 -18.76 -2.65
CA ASP A 162 -19.58 -19.32 -3.95
C ASP A 162 -18.60 -20.48 -3.80
N ASN A 163 -19.15 -21.68 -3.57
CA ASN A 163 -18.36 -22.90 -3.46
C ASN A 163 -17.59 -23.25 -4.75
N LYS A 164 -18.13 -22.89 -5.92
CA LYS A 164 -17.46 -23.15 -7.20
C LYS A 164 -16.20 -22.31 -7.31
N LEU A 165 -16.29 -21.01 -7.09
CA LEU A 165 -15.15 -20.10 -7.10
C LEU A 165 -14.11 -20.52 -6.05
N ALA A 166 -14.55 -20.84 -4.84
CA ALA A 166 -13.65 -21.29 -3.77
C ALA A 166 -12.86 -22.55 -4.16
N ASN A 167 -13.53 -23.54 -4.76
CA ASN A 167 -12.90 -24.77 -5.23
C ASN A 167 -11.94 -24.54 -6.41
N GLU A 168 -12.26 -23.64 -7.33
CA GLU A 168 -11.36 -23.28 -8.43
C GLU A 168 -10.08 -22.57 -7.96
N ILE A 169 -10.16 -21.78 -6.89
CA ILE A 169 -8.98 -21.17 -6.27
C ILE A 169 -8.16 -22.21 -5.50
N THR A 170 -8.80 -23.01 -4.65
CA THR A 170 -8.09 -23.99 -3.81
C THR A 170 -7.46 -25.12 -4.62
N SER A 171 -8.05 -25.51 -5.74
CA SER A 171 -7.47 -26.49 -6.68
C SER A 171 -6.34 -25.90 -7.55
N GLY A 172 -6.07 -24.59 -7.47
CA GLY A 172 -5.05 -23.92 -8.28
C GLY A 172 -5.47 -23.67 -9.74
N LYS A 173 -6.73 -23.91 -10.10
CA LYS A 173 -7.25 -23.54 -11.43
C LYS A 173 -7.27 -22.03 -11.63
N ILE A 174 -7.57 -21.28 -10.57
CA ILE A 174 -7.42 -19.82 -10.50
C ILE A 174 -6.22 -19.51 -9.60
N THR A 175 -5.10 -19.06 -10.20
CA THR A 175 -3.85 -18.77 -9.49
C THR A 175 -3.72 -17.33 -9.01
N LYS A 176 -4.59 -16.43 -9.52
CA LYS A 176 -4.66 -15.03 -9.11
C LYS A 176 -6.11 -14.60 -9.01
N TYR A 177 -6.55 -14.30 -7.81
CA TYR A 177 -7.88 -13.77 -7.53
C TYR A 177 -7.77 -12.47 -6.74
N ILE A 178 -8.40 -11.43 -7.24
CA ILE A 178 -8.53 -10.13 -6.58
C ILE A 178 -10.02 -9.81 -6.52
N PRO A 179 -10.61 -9.61 -5.33
CA PRO A 179 -12.01 -9.25 -5.19
C PRO A 179 -12.35 -7.96 -5.94
N ASP A 180 -13.40 -8.00 -6.72
CA ASP A 180 -14.03 -6.82 -7.32
C ASP A 180 -15.24 -6.42 -6.49
N THR A 181 -15.07 -5.40 -5.64
CA THR A 181 -16.12 -4.93 -4.73
C THR A 181 -17.35 -4.41 -5.48
N ALA A 182 -17.17 -3.77 -6.64
CA ALA A 182 -18.29 -3.27 -7.43
C ALA A 182 -19.11 -4.43 -8.00
N ALA A 183 -18.46 -5.49 -8.50
CA ALA A 183 -19.13 -6.71 -8.94
C ALA A 183 -19.79 -7.44 -7.76
N THR A 184 -19.11 -7.55 -6.62
CA THR A 184 -19.67 -8.14 -5.38
C THR A 184 -20.94 -7.39 -4.95
N LEU A 185 -20.96 -6.07 -4.94
CA LEU A 185 -22.15 -5.27 -4.56
C LEU A 185 -23.33 -5.45 -5.52
N LYS A 186 -23.07 -5.73 -6.79
CA LYS A 186 -24.12 -6.01 -7.79
C LYS A 186 -24.63 -7.45 -7.75
N GLY A 187 -23.74 -8.38 -7.41
CA GLY A 187 -24.02 -9.82 -7.32
C GLY A 187 -24.73 -10.22 -6.04
N THR A 188 -24.83 -11.54 -5.85
CA THR A 188 -25.41 -12.19 -4.66
C THR A 188 -24.55 -13.34 -4.15
N THR A 189 -23.36 -13.55 -4.73
CA THR A 189 -22.44 -14.61 -4.36
C THR A 189 -21.04 -14.08 -4.20
N GLY A 190 -20.25 -14.75 -3.40
CA GLY A 190 -18.83 -14.44 -3.17
C GLY A 190 -18.19 -15.43 -2.21
N ILE A 191 -16.91 -15.27 -1.96
CA ILE A 191 -16.13 -16.07 -1.04
C ILE A 191 -15.74 -15.27 0.21
N CYS A 192 -15.12 -15.93 1.17
CA CYS A 192 -14.64 -15.31 2.41
C CYS A 192 -13.67 -14.14 2.21
N TYR A 193 -13.10 -13.98 1.03
CA TYR A 193 -12.23 -12.84 0.70
C TYR A 193 -13.01 -11.63 0.15
N ASP A 194 -14.14 -11.86 -0.55
CA ASP A 194 -14.97 -10.79 -1.13
C ASP A 194 -15.72 -10.00 -0.06
N PHE A 195 -16.29 -10.69 0.91
CA PHE A 195 -17.19 -10.08 1.89
C PHE A 195 -16.48 -9.09 2.82
N PRO A 196 -15.37 -9.45 3.49
CA PRO A 196 -14.62 -8.50 4.31
C PRO A 196 -14.10 -7.31 3.50
N ARG A 197 -13.67 -7.54 2.27
CA ARG A 197 -13.20 -6.48 1.38
C ARG A 197 -14.32 -5.52 1.03
N CYS A 198 -15.49 -6.02 0.68
CA CYS A 198 -16.67 -5.22 0.39
C CYS A 198 -17.11 -4.39 1.62
N LEU A 199 -17.17 -5.02 2.80
CA LEU A 199 -17.49 -4.34 4.06
C LEU A 199 -16.48 -3.23 4.35
N GLN A 200 -15.19 -3.51 4.25
CA GLN A 200 -14.12 -2.55 4.48
C GLN A 200 -14.23 -1.35 3.53
N GLN A 201 -14.36 -1.57 2.22
CA GLN A 201 -14.45 -0.48 1.25
C GLN A 201 -15.70 0.38 1.46
N CYS A 202 -16.85 -0.22 1.69
CA CYS A 202 -18.09 0.52 1.97
C CYS A 202 -17.98 1.31 3.27
N ALA A 203 -17.42 0.74 4.33
CA ALA A 203 -17.22 1.42 5.62
C ALA A 203 -16.25 2.59 5.48
N THR A 204 -15.11 2.39 4.80
CA THR A 204 -14.14 3.46 4.52
C THR A 204 -14.77 4.59 3.72
N ALA A 205 -15.59 4.28 2.69
CA ALA A 205 -16.31 5.27 1.89
C ALA A 205 -17.31 6.11 2.71
N ARG A 206 -17.70 5.65 3.89
CA ARG A 206 -18.69 6.33 4.77
C ARG A 206 -18.14 6.79 6.11
N ALA A 207 -16.86 6.52 6.39
CA ALA A 207 -16.22 7.00 7.61
C ALA A 207 -16.23 8.53 7.65
N SER A 208 -16.58 9.11 8.79
CA SER A 208 -16.74 10.57 8.96
C SER A 208 -15.40 11.33 8.86
N ARG A 209 -14.27 10.62 8.78
CA ARG A 209 -12.91 11.16 8.78
C ARG A 209 -12.20 11.13 7.43
N VAL A 210 -12.84 10.56 6.40
CA VAL A 210 -12.28 10.53 5.03
C VAL A 210 -12.72 11.83 4.33
N HIS A 211 -11.77 12.72 4.20
CA HIS A 211 -11.90 13.98 3.44
C HIS A 211 -10.88 14.03 2.32
#